data_89203d112d5bb8d25f67526549d5f671
#
_entry.id   89203d112d5bb8d25f67526549d5f671
#
_cell.length_a   1.000
_cell.length_b   1.000
_cell.length_c   1.000
_cell.angle_alpha   90.00
_cell.angle_beta   90.00
_cell.angle_gamma   90.00
#
_symmetry.space_group_name_H-M   'P 1'
#
loop_
_entity.id
_entity.type
_entity.pdbx_description
1 polymer ?
#
loop_
_entity_poly.entity_id
_entity_poly.type
_entity_poly.pdbx_seq_one_letter_code
_entity_poly.pdbx_strand_id
1 'polypeptide(L)'
;LGDLPLKDQREVMERPFFSLQKRKRLKPIEYRSPDGEAWVRVQAIPDYGMATIWDADILIWAASTLNRMQQQGLNDLPRTLTTTPYDLLRAIKRGTGGRDYQELQAALLRLQTTSITTSIRATKRRQKAGFNWLDSWTFDTDAETEQPRGMTLTLSDWVYEGIVNEKSLLTMHPDYFLLSGGLERALYRIARKHAGTQRGGWLCR
;
A
#
# COMPACT_ATOMS: atom_id res chain seq x y z
N LEU A 1 -7.33 -17.28 -7.22
CA LEU A 1 -6.68 -16.17 -6.47
C LEU A 1 -6.66 -16.36 -4.94
N GLY A 2 -7.15 -17.53 -4.41
CA GLY A 2 -7.30 -17.77 -2.96
C GLY A 2 -6.00 -17.97 -2.17
N ASP A 3 -4.87 -18.30 -2.81
CA ASP A 3 -3.63 -18.74 -2.15
C ASP A 3 -2.41 -17.86 -2.45
N LEU A 4 -2.63 -16.59 -2.80
CA LEU A 4 -1.51 -15.68 -3.02
C LEU A 4 -0.91 -15.26 -1.67
N PRO A 5 0.37 -15.58 -1.37
CA PRO A 5 1.02 -15.09 -0.16
C PRO A 5 1.03 -13.57 -0.16
N LEU A 6 0.41 -12.95 0.83
CA LEU A 6 0.39 -11.49 0.95
C LEU A 6 1.79 -10.96 1.21
N LYS A 7 2.18 -9.92 0.49
CA LYS A 7 3.48 -9.26 0.62
C LYS A 7 3.31 -7.77 0.91
N ASP A 8 4.09 -7.25 1.85
CA ASP A 8 4.13 -5.83 2.15
C ASP A 8 5.58 -5.33 2.29
N GLN A 9 5.79 -4.06 2.01
CA GLN A 9 7.11 -3.45 2.08
C GLN A 9 7.52 -3.22 3.53
N ARG A 10 8.63 -3.82 3.92
CA ARG A 10 9.19 -3.77 5.28
C ARG A 10 9.34 -2.35 5.82
N GLU A 11 9.76 -1.40 4.98
CA GLU A 11 10.03 -0.03 5.37
C GLU A 11 8.75 0.78 5.64
N VAL A 12 7.64 0.38 4.99
CA VAL A 12 6.33 1.01 5.15
C VAL A 12 5.58 0.46 6.36
N MET A 13 5.91 -0.76 6.80
CA MET A 13 5.14 -1.46 7.84
C MET A 13 5.25 -0.82 9.23
N GLU A 14 6.40 -0.24 9.58
CA GLU A 14 6.65 0.26 10.95
C GLU A 14 6.44 1.77 11.11
N ARG A 15 6.25 2.50 10.01
CA ARG A 15 6.20 3.95 10.07
C ARG A 15 4.81 4.47 9.68
N PRO A 16 4.41 5.65 10.20
CA PRO A 16 3.06 6.17 10.01
C PRO A 16 2.87 6.80 8.63
N PHE A 17 2.82 5.99 7.60
CA PHE A 17 2.57 6.42 6.23
C PHE A 17 1.09 6.60 5.90
N PHE A 18 0.17 6.08 6.72
CA PHE A 18 -1.25 6.05 6.46
C PHE A 18 -2.05 6.58 7.63
N SER A 19 -3.21 7.16 7.35
CA SER A 19 -4.21 7.46 8.38
C SER A 19 -4.78 6.16 8.96
N LEU A 20 -4.86 6.08 10.29
CA LEU A 20 -5.50 4.95 11.00
C LEU A 20 -7.00 5.18 11.22
N GLN A 21 -7.56 6.27 10.71
CA GLN A 21 -8.96 6.65 10.85
C GLN A 21 -9.68 6.47 9.52
N LYS A 22 -10.90 5.91 9.56
CA LYS A 22 -11.77 5.82 8.37
C LYS A 22 -12.31 7.18 7.93
N ARG A 23 -12.47 8.12 8.87
CA ARG A 23 -12.89 9.49 8.54
C ARG A 23 -11.76 10.24 7.83
N LYS A 24 -12.14 11.17 6.99
CA LYS A 24 -11.23 12.04 6.24
C LYS A 24 -10.25 12.76 7.18
N ARG A 25 -8.95 12.56 6.94
CA ARG A 25 -7.86 13.22 7.66
C ARG A 25 -7.18 14.23 6.75
N LEU A 26 -7.12 15.49 7.21
CA LEU A 26 -6.40 16.56 6.50
C LEU A 26 -5.11 16.96 7.22
N LYS A 27 -5.08 16.80 8.57
CA LYS A 27 -3.89 17.14 9.36
C LYS A 27 -2.71 16.25 8.92
N PRO A 28 -1.58 16.83 8.53
CA PRO A 28 -0.40 16.07 8.12
C PRO A 28 0.04 15.08 9.19
N ILE A 29 0.66 13.99 8.74
CA ILE A 29 1.44 13.11 9.60
C ILE A 29 2.90 13.58 9.48
N GLU A 30 3.54 13.81 10.61
CA GLU A 30 4.95 14.12 10.70
C GLU A 30 5.59 13.14 11.68
N TYR A 31 6.61 12.44 11.23
CA TYR A 31 7.33 11.45 12.03
C TYR A 31 8.82 11.67 11.86
N ARG A 32 9.55 11.54 12.96
CA ARG A 32 11.01 11.49 12.99
C ARG A 32 11.43 10.37 13.94
N SER A 33 12.36 9.54 13.50
CA SER A 33 12.94 8.50 14.37
C SER A 33 13.70 9.12 15.54
N PRO A 34 13.86 8.39 16.66
CA PRO A 34 14.57 8.90 17.85
C PRO A 34 16.02 9.33 17.58
N ASP A 35 16.70 8.65 16.64
CA ASP A 35 18.04 8.99 16.18
C ASP A 35 18.08 10.17 15.19
N GLY A 36 16.91 10.61 14.71
CA GLY A 36 16.75 11.70 13.75
C GLY A 36 17.08 11.34 12.30
N GLU A 37 17.54 10.12 12.02
CA GLU A 37 18.00 9.71 10.68
C GLU A 37 16.82 9.47 9.72
N ALA A 38 15.74 8.87 10.21
CA ALA A 38 14.56 8.59 9.40
C ALA A 38 13.42 9.55 9.73
N TRP A 39 12.83 10.12 8.70
CA TRP A 39 11.65 10.95 8.84
C TRP A 39 10.66 10.72 7.70
N VAL A 40 9.39 10.97 7.98
CA VAL A 40 8.27 10.89 7.04
C VAL A 40 7.36 12.07 7.25
N ARG A 41 6.94 12.69 6.17
CA ARG A 41 5.86 13.67 6.13
C ARG A 41 4.81 13.25 5.11
N VAL A 42 3.56 13.13 5.55
CA VAL A 42 2.42 12.74 4.70
C VAL A 42 1.41 13.88 4.70
N GLN A 43 1.02 14.31 3.51
CA GLN A 43 0.11 15.42 3.30
C GLN A 43 -1.04 14.99 2.40
N ALA A 44 -2.23 15.49 2.71
CA ALA A 44 -3.46 15.23 1.96
C ALA A 44 -3.95 16.49 1.27
N ILE A 45 -4.66 16.32 0.17
CA ILE A 45 -5.46 17.41 -0.39
C ILE A 45 -6.85 17.44 0.27
N PRO A 46 -7.48 18.64 0.40
CA PRO A 46 -8.77 18.77 1.09
C PRO A 46 -9.89 17.94 0.49
N ASP A 47 -9.93 17.76 -0.82
CA ASP A 47 -11.06 17.12 -1.51
C ASP A 47 -11.20 15.63 -1.14
N TYR A 48 -10.10 14.88 -1.09
CA TYR A 48 -10.12 13.43 -0.88
C TYR A 48 -9.64 13.00 0.50
N GLY A 49 -8.78 13.81 1.12
CA GLY A 49 -8.12 13.45 2.38
C GLY A 49 -6.93 12.51 2.18
N MET A 50 -6.37 12.08 3.29
CA MET A 50 -5.17 11.25 3.33
C MET A 50 -5.49 9.77 3.06
N ALA A 51 -4.61 9.08 2.34
CA ALA A 51 -4.67 7.64 2.19
C ALA A 51 -4.69 6.94 3.57
N THR A 52 -5.56 5.95 3.69
CA THR A 52 -5.80 5.22 4.93
C THR A 52 -5.09 3.87 4.92
N ILE A 53 -4.95 3.27 6.09
CA ILE A 53 -4.36 1.94 6.23
C ILE A 53 -5.19 0.84 5.52
N TRP A 54 -6.47 1.11 5.24
CA TRP A 54 -7.32 0.22 4.43
C TRP A 54 -7.05 0.40 2.93
N ASP A 55 -6.65 1.60 2.48
CA ASP A 55 -6.25 1.84 1.09
C ASP A 55 -4.92 1.13 0.77
N ALA A 56 -4.07 0.94 1.79
CA ALA A 56 -2.84 0.16 1.67
C ALA A 56 -3.07 -1.30 1.22
N ASP A 57 -4.28 -1.85 1.38
CA ASP A 57 -4.63 -3.19 0.90
C ASP A 57 -4.40 -3.34 -0.62
N ILE A 58 -4.63 -2.27 -1.38
CA ILE A 58 -4.39 -2.20 -2.82
C ILE A 58 -2.87 -2.33 -3.11
N LEU A 59 -2.04 -1.66 -2.32
CA LEU A 59 -0.58 -1.75 -2.47
C LEU A 59 -0.03 -3.12 -2.05
N ILE A 60 -0.61 -3.74 -1.01
CA ILE A 60 -0.30 -5.11 -0.59
C ILE A 60 -0.67 -6.10 -1.69
N TRP A 61 -1.83 -5.94 -2.32
CA TRP A 61 -2.23 -6.74 -3.48
C TRP A 61 -1.24 -6.57 -4.64
N ALA A 62 -0.84 -5.33 -4.96
CA ALA A 62 0.12 -5.04 -6.02
C ALA A 62 1.48 -5.69 -5.74
N ALA A 63 2.01 -5.54 -4.51
CA ALA A 63 3.26 -6.15 -4.08
C ALA A 63 3.20 -7.69 -4.17
N SER A 64 2.09 -8.29 -3.74
CA SER A 64 1.86 -9.74 -3.80
C SER A 64 1.81 -10.24 -5.24
N THR A 65 1.16 -9.48 -6.13
CA THR A 65 1.04 -9.82 -7.55
C THR A 65 2.39 -9.76 -8.25
N LEU A 66 3.16 -8.70 -8.06
CA LEU A 66 4.50 -8.56 -8.63
C LEU A 66 5.47 -9.63 -8.09
N ASN A 67 5.43 -9.90 -6.78
CA ASN A 67 6.26 -10.95 -6.20
C ASN A 67 5.93 -12.33 -6.78
N ARG A 68 4.65 -12.64 -7.05
CA ARG A 68 4.27 -13.89 -7.71
C ARG A 68 4.80 -13.96 -9.15
N MET A 69 4.69 -12.87 -9.92
CA MET A 69 5.23 -12.80 -11.28
C MET A 69 6.74 -13.07 -11.29
N GLN A 70 7.47 -12.49 -10.35
CA GLN A 70 8.90 -12.69 -10.17
C GLN A 70 9.24 -14.15 -9.83
N GLN A 71 8.48 -14.77 -8.92
CA GLN A 71 8.65 -16.20 -8.57
C GLN A 71 8.32 -17.14 -9.73
N GLN A 72 7.48 -16.71 -10.67
CA GLN A 72 7.18 -17.42 -11.92
C GLN A 72 8.25 -17.21 -13.02
N GLY A 73 9.32 -16.49 -12.71
CA GLY A 73 10.45 -16.28 -13.61
C GLY A 73 10.34 -15.04 -14.50
N LEU A 74 9.39 -14.15 -14.26
CA LEU A 74 9.30 -12.88 -14.99
C LEU A 74 10.38 -11.92 -14.47
N ASN A 75 11.39 -11.63 -15.30
CA ASN A 75 12.53 -10.78 -14.93
C ASN A 75 12.21 -9.28 -15.11
N ASP A 76 11.39 -8.95 -16.11
CA ASP A 76 10.94 -7.58 -16.37
C ASP A 76 9.52 -7.40 -15.81
N LEU A 77 9.45 -6.94 -14.57
CA LEU A 77 8.18 -6.76 -13.88
C LEU A 77 7.49 -5.47 -14.33
N PRO A 78 6.18 -5.51 -14.65
CA PRO A 78 5.48 -4.31 -15.08
C PRO A 78 5.23 -3.36 -13.90
N ARG A 79 5.48 -2.05 -14.09
CA ARG A 79 5.09 -1.02 -13.12
C ARG A 79 3.58 -0.75 -13.14
N THR A 80 2.92 -1.05 -14.26
CA THR A 80 1.48 -0.95 -14.44
C THR A 80 0.86 -2.33 -14.36
N LEU A 81 -0.07 -2.50 -13.42
CA LEU A 81 -0.82 -3.73 -13.24
C LEU A 81 -2.22 -3.59 -13.84
N THR A 82 -2.66 -4.62 -14.55
CA THR A 82 -4.00 -4.71 -15.12
C THR A 82 -4.83 -5.76 -14.36
N THR A 83 -6.05 -5.42 -14.03
CA THR A 83 -7.00 -6.31 -13.35
C THR A 83 -8.43 -5.85 -13.63
N THR A 84 -9.42 -6.49 -12.99
CA THR A 84 -10.78 -5.94 -12.90
C THR A 84 -11.04 -5.39 -11.50
N PRO A 85 -11.91 -4.38 -11.33
CA PRO A 85 -12.32 -3.93 -10.01
C PRO A 85 -12.89 -5.07 -9.16
N TYR A 86 -13.63 -5.98 -9.77
CA TYR A 86 -14.18 -7.17 -9.12
C TYR A 86 -13.08 -8.08 -8.55
N ASP A 87 -12.09 -8.44 -9.37
CA ASP A 87 -10.99 -9.31 -8.95
C ASP A 87 -10.14 -8.68 -7.85
N LEU A 88 -9.88 -7.38 -7.95
CA LEU A 88 -9.14 -6.65 -6.91
C LEU A 88 -9.90 -6.64 -5.59
N LEU A 89 -11.19 -6.27 -5.59
CA LEU A 89 -12.02 -6.26 -4.39
C LEU A 89 -12.08 -7.65 -3.74
N ARG A 90 -12.27 -8.69 -4.53
CA ARG A 90 -12.24 -10.08 -4.06
C ARG A 90 -10.88 -10.47 -3.46
N ALA A 91 -9.79 -10.09 -4.10
CA ALA A 91 -8.44 -10.39 -3.63
C ALA A 91 -8.12 -9.75 -2.27
N ILE A 92 -8.62 -8.52 -2.03
CA ILE A 92 -8.45 -7.82 -0.74
C ILE A 92 -9.61 -8.10 0.25
N LYS A 93 -10.41 -9.15 0.00
CA LYS A 93 -11.51 -9.62 0.86
C LYS A 93 -12.56 -8.55 1.15
N ARG A 94 -12.89 -7.73 0.16
CA ARG A 94 -14.00 -6.74 0.22
C ARG A 94 -15.23 -7.22 -0.52
N GLY A 95 -16.38 -6.59 -0.23
CA GLY A 95 -17.59 -6.77 -0.99
C GLY A 95 -17.46 -6.28 -2.43
N THR A 96 -18.39 -6.68 -3.29
CA THR A 96 -18.43 -6.35 -4.72
C THR A 96 -19.73 -5.66 -5.11
N GLY A 97 -20.40 -5.00 -4.18
CA GLY A 97 -21.58 -4.18 -4.44
C GLY A 97 -21.21 -2.77 -4.92
N GLY A 98 -22.19 -2.01 -5.39
CA GLY A 98 -21.98 -0.68 -5.95
C GLY A 98 -21.25 0.28 -4.99
N ARG A 99 -21.52 0.20 -3.68
CA ARG A 99 -20.80 0.96 -2.66
C ARG A 99 -19.33 0.57 -2.58
N ASP A 100 -18.99 -0.71 -2.72
CA ASP A 100 -17.60 -1.17 -2.66
C ASP A 100 -16.78 -0.64 -3.84
N TYR A 101 -17.40 -0.51 -5.02
CA TYR A 101 -16.79 0.11 -6.20
C TYR A 101 -16.53 1.61 -5.99
N GLN A 102 -17.49 2.33 -5.39
CA GLN A 102 -17.30 3.75 -5.05
C GLN A 102 -16.17 3.94 -4.03
N GLU A 103 -16.11 3.09 -3.01
CA GLU A 103 -15.03 3.11 -2.00
C GLU A 103 -13.67 2.75 -2.62
N LEU A 104 -13.63 1.82 -3.59
CA LEU A 104 -12.41 1.52 -4.35
C LEU A 104 -11.93 2.76 -5.11
N GLN A 105 -12.81 3.44 -5.83
CA GLN A 105 -12.45 4.66 -6.56
C GLN A 105 -11.95 5.77 -5.63
N ALA A 106 -12.62 5.96 -4.48
CA ALA A 106 -12.20 6.91 -3.47
C ALA A 106 -10.82 6.55 -2.87
N ALA A 107 -10.53 5.25 -2.67
CA ALA A 107 -9.23 4.77 -2.22
C ALA A 107 -8.12 5.06 -3.24
N LEU A 108 -8.39 4.83 -4.53
CA LEU A 108 -7.45 5.14 -5.62
C LEU A 108 -7.13 6.62 -5.69
N LEU A 109 -8.15 7.49 -5.57
CA LEU A 109 -7.96 8.94 -5.51
C LEU A 109 -7.10 9.35 -4.32
N ARG A 110 -7.35 8.80 -3.12
CA ARG A 110 -6.51 9.08 -1.93
C ARG A 110 -5.07 8.60 -2.13
N LEU A 111 -4.86 7.42 -2.70
CA LEU A 111 -3.51 6.90 -2.99
C LEU A 111 -2.77 7.76 -4.00
N GLN A 112 -3.45 8.26 -5.02
CA GLN A 112 -2.86 9.12 -6.05
C GLN A 112 -2.57 10.53 -5.54
N THR A 113 -3.39 11.07 -4.63
CA THR A 113 -3.32 12.48 -4.21
C THR A 113 -2.63 12.70 -2.87
N THR A 114 -2.35 11.64 -2.09
CA THR A 114 -1.56 11.75 -0.87
C THR A 114 -0.09 11.92 -1.21
N SER A 115 0.46 13.08 -0.87
CA SER A 115 1.87 13.39 -1.09
C SER A 115 2.72 12.96 0.10
N ILE A 116 3.77 12.20 -0.17
CA ILE A 116 4.71 11.72 0.82
C ILE A 116 6.09 12.34 0.55
N THR A 117 6.75 12.80 1.60
CA THR A 117 8.15 13.19 1.55
C THR A 117 8.88 12.46 2.67
N THR A 118 10.03 11.87 2.38
CA THR A 118 10.74 11.01 3.35
C THR A 118 12.24 10.94 3.07
N SER A 119 13.02 10.65 4.12
CA SER A 119 14.42 10.25 4.03
C SER A 119 14.62 8.75 3.84
N ILE A 120 13.54 7.95 3.90
CA ILE A 120 13.63 6.49 3.75
C ILE A 120 14.13 6.15 2.35
N ARG A 121 15.08 5.23 2.26
CA ARG A 121 15.87 4.93 1.06
C ARG A 121 16.69 6.12 0.56
N ALA A 122 17.02 7.04 1.47
CA ALA A 122 17.99 8.10 1.17
C ALA A 122 19.37 7.48 0.91
N THR A 123 20.10 8.08 -0.03
CA THR A 123 21.49 7.74 -0.33
C THR A 123 22.34 9.02 -0.23
N LYS A 124 23.66 8.90 -0.30
CA LYS A 124 24.54 10.10 -0.35
C LYS A 124 24.17 11.06 -1.49
N ARG A 125 23.56 10.56 -2.56
CA ARG A 125 23.08 11.38 -3.69
C ARG A 125 21.63 11.82 -3.55
N ARG A 126 20.76 10.99 -2.90
CA ARG A 126 19.34 11.24 -2.71
C ARG A 126 19.05 11.40 -1.22
N GLN A 127 19.09 12.61 -0.70
CA GLN A 127 18.85 12.89 0.73
C GLN A 127 17.37 12.80 1.13
N LYS A 128 16.46 12.96 0.19
CA LYS A 128 15.01 12.87 0.38
C LYS A 128 14.31 12.40 -0.89
N ALA A 129 13.18 11.76 -0.73
CA ALA A 129 12.28 11.40 -1.82
C ALA A 129 10.91 12.03 -1.60
N GLY A 130 10.27 12.47 -2.68
CA GLY A 130 8.88 12.91 -2.72
C GLY A 130 8.13 12.07 -3.75
N PHE A 131 6.97 11.52 -3.37
CA PHE A 131 6.17 10.65 -4.23
C PHE A 131 4.71 10.60 -3.76
N ASN A 132 3.85 10.07 -4.62
CA ASN A 132 2.51 9.58 -4.27
C ASN A 132 2.52 8.04 -4.32
N TRP A 133 1.49 7.37 -3.81
CA TRP A 133 1.45 5.90 -3.87
C TRP A 133 1.25 5.37 -5.28
N LEU A 134 0.38 6.02 -6.04
CA LEU A 134 0.08 5.72 -7.44
C LEU A 134 0.38 6.93 -8.31
N ASP A 135 0.97 6.70 -9.48
CA ASP A 135 1.13 7.74 -10.50
C ASP A 135 -0.19 7.95 -11.26
N SER A 136 -0.83 6.84 -11.64
CA SER A 136 -2.11 6.87 -12.37
C SER A 136 -2.92 5.61 -12.15
N TRP A 137 -4.19 5.70 -12.47
CA TRP A 137 -5.12 4.57 -12.56
C TRP A 137 -6.19 4.87 -13.61
N THR A 138 -6.75 3.82 -14.22
CA THR A 138 -7.87 3.91 -15.14
C THR A 138 -8.94 2.88 -14.79
N PHE A 139 -10.18 3.21 -15.11
CA PHE A 139 -11.27 2.25 -15.23
C PHE A 139 -11.71 2.17 -16.69
N ASP A 140 -11.70 0.98 -17.24
CA ASP A 140 -12.26 0.71 -18.55
C ASP A 140 -13.70 0.27 -18.36
N THR A 141 -14.63 0.99 -18.96
CA THR A 141 -16.05 0.68 -18.93
C THR A 141 -16.51 0.20 -20.30
N ASP A 142 -17.50 -0.68 -20.30
CA ASP A 142 -18.21 -1.06 -21.49
C ASP A 142 -19.03 0.13 -22.00
N ALA A 143 -18.91 0.46 -23.27
CA ALA A 143 -19.57 1.63 -23.86
C ALA A 143 -21.11 1.50 -23.90
N GLU A 144 -21.64 0.28 -23.91
CA GLU A 144 -23.10 0.02 -24.01
C GLU A 144 -23.74 -0.23 -22.64
N THR A 145 -23.03 -0.94 -21.76
CA THR A 145 -23.58 -1.38 -20.46
C THR A 145 -23.08 -0.56 -19.28
N GLU A 146 -22.11 0.36 -19.48
CA GLU A 146 -21.43 1.13 -18.43
C GLU A 146 -20.78 0.27 -17.34
N GLN A 147 -20.67 -1.04 -17.56
CA GLN A 147 -20.06 -1.95 -16.59
C GLN A 147 -18.54 -1.90 -16.64
N PRO A 148 -17.85 -1.94 -15.49
CA PRO A 148 -16.39 -1.98 -15.46
C PRO A 148 -15.86 -3.25 -16.12
N ARG A 149 -15.10 -3.13 -17.22
CA ARG A 149 -14.44 -4.25 -17.92
C ARG A 149 -13.03 -4.49 -17.44
N GLY A 150 -12.34 -3.44 -17.01
CA GLY A 150 -10.97 -3.51 -16.59
C GLY A 150 -10.55 -2.31 -15.76
N MET A 151 -9.36 -2.38 -15.21
CA MET A 151 -8.69 -1.26 -14.60
C MET A 151 -7.17 -1.42 -14.69
N THR A 152 -6.47 -0.31 -14.71
CA THR A 152 -5.01 -0.28 -14.60
C THR A 152 -4.59 0.52 -13.38
N LEU A 153 -3.46 0.11 -12.78
CA LEU A 153 -2.80 0.79 -11.66
C LEU A 153 -1.33 0.96 -11.99
N THR A 154 -0.85 2.19 -12.08
CA THR A 154 0.58 2.47 -12.25
C THR A 154 1.16 2.90 -10.90
N LEU A 155 2.06 2.09 -10.37
CA LEU A 155 2.76 2.38 -9.12
C LEU A 155 3.73 3.54 -9.32
N SER A 156 3.95 4.37 -8.30
CA SER A 156 5.06 5.32 -8.34
C SER A 156 6.40 4.59 -8.33
N ASP A 157 7.44 5.23 -8.85
CA ASP A 157 8.78 4.64 -8.90
C ASP A 157 9.26 4.20 -7.52
N TRP A 158 9.02 5.04 -6.49
CA TRP A 158 9.43 4.72 -5.12
C TRP A 158 8.76 3.45 -4.58
N VAL A 159 7.47 3.27 -4.86
CA VAL A 159 6.71 2.08 -4.45
C VAL A 159 7.18 0.87 -5.24
N TYR A 160 7.31 1.00 -6.54
CA TYR A 160 7.76 -0.07 -7.43
C TYR A 160 9.17 -0.57 -7.08
N GLU A 161 10.15 0.33 -6.95
CA GLU A 161 11.52 -0.01 -6.54
C GLU A 161 11.56 -0.79 -5.21
N GLY A 162 10.69 -0.42 -4.27
CA GLY A 162 10.60 -1.12 -2.99
C GLY A 162 9.98 -2.52 -3.07
N ILE A 163 9.14 -2.76 -4.08
CA ILE A 163 8.53 -4.07 -4.30
C ILE A 163 9.49 -5.01 -5.03
N VAL A 164 10.14 -4.53 -6.09
CA VAL A 164 11.06 -5.39 -6.89
C VAL A 164 12.32 -5.77 -6.13
N ASN A 165 12.66 -5.05 -5.08
CA ASN A 165 13.71 -5.45 -4.16
C ASN A 165 13.17 -6.50 -3.18
N GLU A 166 13.32 -7.79 -3.50
CA GLU A 166 12.81 -8.92 -2.70
C GLU A 166 13.19 -8.88 -1.23
N LYS A 167 14.37 -8.36 -0.89
CA LYS A 167 14.84 -8.25 0.52
C LYS A 167 13.99 -7.29 1.35
N SER A 168 13.20 -6.44 0.72
CA SER A 168 12.35 -5.46 1.38
C SER A 168 10.91 -5.97 1.61
N LEU A 169 10.53 -7.12 1.07
CA LEU A 169 9.18 -7.68 1.21
C LEU A 169 9.08 -8.66 2.37
N LEU A 170 8.01 -8.54 3.16
CA LEU A 170 7.65 -9.48 4.22
C LEU A 170 6.30 -10.15 3.90
N THR A 171 6.25 -11.46 4.16
CA THR A 171 4.99 -12.22 4.03
C THR A 171 4.07 -11.88 5.18
N MET A 172 2.79 -11.62 4.89
CA MET A 172 1.74 -11.34 5.85
C MET A 172 0.75 -12.50 5.92
N HIS A 173 0.02 -12.61 7.02
CA HIS A 173 -1.05 -13.58 7.15
C HIS A 173 -2.22 -13.22 6.23
N PRO A 174 -2.87 -14.19 5.56
CA PRO A 174 -3.99 -13.92 4.64
C PRO A 174 -5.19 -13.22 5.30
N ASP A 175 -5.37 -13.39 6.61
CA ASP A 175 -6.47 -12.78 7.36
C ASP A 175 -6.21 -11.33 7.77
N TYR A 176 -5.04 -10.76 7.40
CA TYR A 176 -4.77 -9.34 7.64
C TYR A 176 -5.89 -8.43 7.11
N PHE A 177 -6.43 -8.73 5.95
CA PHE A 177 -7.52 -7.95 5.36
C PHE A 177 -8.83 -8.01 6.16
N LEU A 178 -9.00 -8.98 7.06
CA LEU A 178 -10.17 -9.11 7.94
C LEU A 178 -10.08 -8.23 9.20
N LEU A 179 -8.91 -7.70 9.52
CA LEU A 179 -8.76 -6.77 10.65
C LEU A 179 -9.55 -5.50 10.38
N SER A 180 -10.50 -5.19 11.25
CA SER A 180 -11.43 -4.05 11.07
C SER A 180 -10.87 -2.73 11.61
N GLY A 181 -10.05 -2.76 12.64
CA GLY A 181 -9.49 -1.60 13.31
C GLY A 181 -8.18 -1.10 12.68
N GLY A 182 -8.05 0.21 12.52
CA GLY A 182 -6.82 0.80 11.97
C GLY A 182 -5.60 0.62 12.88
N LEU A 183 -5.81 0.69 14.20
CA LEU A 183 -4.75 0.44 15.18
C LEU A 183 -4.31 -1.02 15.16
N GLU A 184 -5.25 -1.96 15.09
CA GLU A 184 -4.97 -3.40 14.99
C GLU A 184 -4.12 -3.72 13.76
N ARG A 185 -4.47 -3.13 12.61
CA ARG A 185 -3.69 -3.24 11.36
C ARG A 185 -2.28 -2.70 11.52
N ALA A 186 -2.13 -1.53 12.13
CA ALA A 186 -0.82 -0.93 12.38
C ALA A 186 0.03 -1.78 13.33
N LEU A 187 -0.54 -2.24 14.44
CA LEU A 187 0.14 -3.12 15.39
C LEU A 187 0.55 -4.45 14.77
N TYR A 188 -0.33 -5.07 13.96
CA TYR A 188 0.02 -6.28 13.22
C TYR A 188 1.26 -6.05 12.32
N ARG A 189 1.28 -4.96 11.56
CA ARG A 189 2.39 -4.64 10.64
C ARG A 189 3.71 -4.43 11.41
N ILE A 190 3.69 -3.67 12.50
CA ILE A 190 4.84 -3.45 13.37
C ILE A 190 5.32 -4.78 13.96
N ALA A 191 4.42 -5.57 14.56
CA ALA A 191 4.73 -6.86 15.13
C ALA A 191 5.32 -7.81 14.06
N ARG A 192 4.72 -7.88 12.87
CA ARG A 192 5.20 -8.74 11.78
C ARG A 192 6.61 -8.37 11.33
N LYS A 193 6.94 -7.08 11.31
CA LYS A 193 8.30 -6.62 10.98
C LYS A 193 9.33 -7.01 12.03
N HIS A 194 8.98 -6.91 13.30
CA HIS A 194 9.93 -7.04 14.41
C HIS A 194 9.90 -8.41 15.09
N ALA A 195 8.78 -9.14 15.05
CA ALA A 195 8.65 -10.48 15.60
C ALA A 195 9.12 -11.56 14.61
N GLY A 196 10.39 -11.52 14.22
CA GLY A 196 11.03 -12.59 13.43
C GLY A 196 11.44 -13.79 14.31
N THR A 197 12.36 -14.61 13.80
CA THR A 197 13.01 -15.74 14.54
C THR A 197 13.98 -15.24 15.60
N GLN A 198 13.55 -14.35 16.46
CA GLN A 198 14.38 -13.81 17.53
C GLN A 198 14.27 -14.69 18.78
N ARG A 199 15.42 -15.05 19.38
CA ARG A 199 15.48 -15.80 20.65
C ARG A 199 15.16 -14.95 21.89
N GLY A 200 14.95 -13.66 21.75
CA GLY A 200 14.53 -12.72 22.79
C GLY A 200 13.35 -11.89 22.32
N GLY A 201 12.42 -11.54 23.20
CA GLY A 201 11.29 -10.67 22.87
C GLY A 201 11.76 -9.30 22.36
N TRP A 202 10.97 -8.66 21.51
CA TRP A 202 11.16 -7.27 21.11
C TRP A 202 10.39 -6.37 22.07
N LEU A 203 11.08 -5.39 22.66
CA LEU A 203 10.45 -4.38 23.52
C LEU A 203 10.29 -3.09 22.70
N CYS A 204 9.05 -2.62 22.60
CA CYS A 204 8.75 -1.28 22.10
C CYS A 204 9.21 -0.27 23.18
N ARG A 205 10.22 0.52 22.88
CA ARG A 205 10.66 1.64 23.71
C ARG A 205 10.05 2.94 23.21
#